data_d1ab1db34faa8263f368301f3d7100c9
#
_entry.id   d1ab1db34faa8263f368301f3d7100c9
#
_cell.length_a   1.000
_cell.length_b   1.000
_cell.length_c   1.000
_cell.angle_alpha   90.00
_cell.angle_beta   90.00
_cell.angle_gamma   90.00
#
_symmetry.space_group_name_H-M   'P 1'
#
loop_
_entity.id
_entity.type
_entity.pdbx_description
1 polymer ?
#
loop_
_entity_poly.entity_id
_entity_poly.type
_entity_poly.pdbx_seq_one_letter_code
_entity_poly.pdbx_strand_id
1 'polypeptide(L)'
;MSVSQVVVAESRQQIGTTKSRRMRRQGQIPGNVYGLGQPNLSISMEADSITRVVASGIHVVDLKIGENTSKVIIREAQWNVFFTEVLHVDFQRVDPEARVDIEVDVVPRGVVGRGVLEQLVHKITLNCLAYQIPERIEVKVGLLKIGDSVHVSDLVVPNGAVCRLPADAVVLRIHEAKNVEIVHASAVGAEPEVIGKKKSEDGDAE
;
A
#
# COMPACT_ATOMS: atom_id res chain seq x y z
N MET A 1 6.94 -12.52 19.24
CA MET A 1 7.96 -11.50 19.54
C MET A 1 8.08 -10.66 18.27
N SER A 2 7.62 -9.42 18.31
CA SER A 2 7.76 -8.49 17.17
C SER A 2 9.24 -8.16 17.03
N VAL A 3 9.83 -8.53 15.91
CA VAL A 3 11.21 -8.17 15.59
C VAL A 3 11.18 -6.71 15.18
N SER A 4 11.52 -5.81 16.12
CA SER A 4 11.70 -4.40 15.78
C SER A 4 12.93 -4.26 14.87
N GLN A 5 12.73 -3.80 13.66
CA GLN A 5 13.85 -3.49 12.75
C GLN A 5 14.38 -2.08 13.05
N VAL A 6 15.70 -1.94 13.02
CA VAL A 6 16.35 -0.65 13.19
C VAL A 6 16.53 0.02 11.84
N VAL A 7 15.97 1.23 11.69
CA VAL A 7 16.16 2.09 10.52
C VAL A 7 17.08 3.24 10.89
N VAL A 8 18.18 3.39 10.18
CA VAL A 8 19.12 4.50 10.38
C VAL A 8 18.69 5.68 9.50
N ALA A 9 18.59 6.86 10.11
CA ALA A 9 18.21 8.08 9.42
C ALA A 9 19.10 9.25 9.84
N GLU A 10 19.21 10.24 8.98
CA GLU A 10 19.93 11.48 9.21
C GLU A 10 18.98 12.66 9.20
N SER A 11 19.18 13.62 10.10
CA SER A 11 18.41 14.86 10.10
C SER A 11 18.78 15.73 8.90
N ARG A 12 17.77 16.25 8.17
CA ARG A 12 17.98 17.12 7.03
C ARG A 12 17.38 18.50 7.24
N GLN A 13 18.13 19.52 6.86
CA GLN A 13 17.65 20.91 6.80
C GLN A 13 17.17 21.31 5.39
N GLN A 14 17.60 20.56 4.38
CA GLN A 14 17.30 20.88 3.00
C GLN A 14 15.92 20.31 2.61
N ILE A 15 14.93 21.20 2.45
CA ILE A 15 13.55 20.89 2.07
C ILE A 15 13.29 21.40 0.63
N GLY A 16 12.34 20.78 -0.05
CA GLY A 16 11.85 21.20 -1.37
C GLY A 16 11.97 20.12 -2.45
N THR A 17 11.16 20.26 -3.49
CA THR A 17 10.95 19.25 -4.55
C THR A 17 12.23 18.88 -5.30
N THR A 18 13.03 19.88 -5.71
CA THR A 18 14.27 19.64 -6.47
C THR A 18 15.31 18.89 -5.65
N LYS A 19 15.43 19.26 -4.37
CA LYS A 19 16.38 18.61 -3.45
C LYS A 19 15.94 17.17 -3.14
N SER A 20 14.67 16.92 -2.88
CA SER A 20 14.13 15.58 -2.67
C SER A 20 14.29 14.68 -3.90
N ARG A 21 14.11 15.22 -5.12
CA ARG A 21 14.37 14.46 -6.35
C ARG A 21 15.85 14.08 -6.50
N ARG A 22 16.76 14.98 -6.14
CA ARG A 22 18.20 14.71 -6.17
C ARG A 22 18.59 13.62 -5.18
N MET A 23 18.04 13.66 -3.96
CA MET A 23 18.29 12.65 -2.94
C MET A 23 17.82 11.25 -3.38
N ARG A 24 16.63 11.14 -3.97
CA ARG A 24 16.13 9.86 -4.48
C ARG A 24 17.03 9.28 -5.57
N ARG A 25 17.61 10.12 -6.44
CA ARG A 25 18.60 9.67 -7.44
C ARG A 25 19.91 9.17 -6.81
N GLN A 26 20.20 9.56 -5.57
CA GLN A 26 21.35 9.13 -4.79
C GLN A 26 21.05 7.92 -3.90
N GLY A 27 19.86 7.30 -4.05
CA GLY A 27 19.46 6.16 -3.23
C GLY A 27 18.99 6.54 -1.81
N GLN A 28 18.65 7.81 -1.57
CA GLN A 28 18.13 8.26 -0.29
C GLN A 28 16.66 8.67 -0.40
N ILE A 29 15.85 8.30 0.58
CA ILE A 29 14.42 8.65 0.67
C ILE A 29 14.21 9.71 1.73
N PRO A 30 13.46 10.78 1.42
CA PRO A 30 13.02 11.75 2.40
C PRO A 30 11.88 11.17 3.26
N GLY A 31 11.87 11.54 4.53
CA GLY A 31 10.78 11.24 5.45
C GLY A 31 10.58 12.35 6.48
N ASN A 32 9.51 12.26 7.23
CA ASN A 32 9.19 13.16 8.33
C ASN A 32 8.90 12.33 9.59
N VAL A 33 9.27 12.90 10.75
CA VAL A 33 9.01 12.30 12.06
C VAL A 33 8.28 13.30 12.92
N TYR A 34 7.09 12.97 13.39
CA TYR A 34 6.25 13.84 14.23
C TYR A 34 5.64 13.05 15.40
N GLY A 35 4.98 13.74 16.32
CA GLY A 35 4.27 13.16 17.46
C GLY A 35 4.92 13.43 18.81
N LEU A 36 4.21 13.04 19.90
CA LEU A 36 4.59 13.24 21.31
C LEU A 36 4.88 14.70 21.67
N GLY A 37 4.20 15.67 21.03
CA GLY A 37 4.42 17.10 21.31
C GLY A 37 5.80 17.64 20.91
N GLN A 38 6.64 16.82 20.29
CA GLN A 38 7.96 17.24 19.80
C GLN A 38 7.84 17.89 18.40
N PRO A 39 8.77 18.77 18.05
CA PRO A 39 8.79 19.41 16.73
C PRO A 39 8.93 18.36 15.62
N ASN A 40 8.32 18.66 14.49
CA ASN A 40 8.46 17.85 13.28
C ASN A 40 9.92 17.87 12.80
N LEU A 41 10.48 16.70 12.56
CA LEU A 41 11.85 16.53 12.10
C LEU A 41 11.83 15.93 10.69
N SER A 42 12.46 16.65 9.75
CA SER A 42 12.68 16.09 8.40
C SER A 42 13.95 15.25 8.41
N ILE A 43 13.84 14.04 7.86
CA ILE A 43 14.92 13.05 7.84
C ILE A 43 15.18 12.54 6.42
N SER A 44 16.33 11.93 6.23
CA SER A 44 16.70 11.13 5.07
C SER A 44 17.19 9.77 5.52
N MET A 45 16.90 8.75 4.74
CA MET A 45 17.25 7.36 5.01
C MET A 45 17.60 6.63 3.73
N GLU A 46 18.30 5.50 3.85
CA GLU A 46 18.65 4.66 2.72
C GLU A 46 17.42 3.98 2.10
N ALA A 47 17.31 4.05 0.77
CA ALA A 47 16.15 3.55 0.02
C ALA A 47 15.94 2.04 0.19
N ASP A 48 17.00 1.25 0.05
CA ASP A 48 16.91 -0.21 0.09
C ASP A 48 16.50 -0.73 1.47
N SER A 49 17.00 -0.09 2.53
CA SER A 49 16.68 -0.46 3.90
C SER A 49 15.21 -0.21 4.21
N ILE A 50 14.70 0.99 3.91
CA ILE A 50 13.30 1.31 4.22
C ILE A 50 12.31 0.60 3.31
N THR A 51 12.65 0.39 2.03
CA THR A 51 11.77 -0.33 1.09
C THR A 51 11.54 -1.77 1.57
N ARG A 52 12.60 -2.45 2.06
CA ARG A 52 12.46 -3.80 2.63
C ARG A 52 11.58 -3.82 3.89
N VAL A 53 11.73 -2.84 4.78
CA VAL A 53 10.92 -2.71 5.99
C VAL A 53 9.44 -2.53 5.65
N VAL A 54 9.13 -1.59 4.76
CA VAL A 54 7.75 -1.29 4.34
C VAL A 54 7.14 -2.48 3.59
N ALA A 55 7.89 -3.11 2.69
CA ALA A 55 7.44 -4.29 1.94
C ALA A 55 7.16 -5.52 2.83
N SER A 56 7.86 -5.63 3.97
CA SER A 56 7.63 -6.69 4.96
C SER A 56 6.33 -6.50 5.77
N GLY A 57 5.66 -5.32 5.65
CA GLY A 57 4.46 -5.02 6.43
C GLY A 57 4.76 -4.68 7.90
N ILE A 58 6.01 -4.35 8.24
CA ILE A 58 6.38 -3.97 9.59
C ILE A 58 5.92 -2.53 9.84
N HIS A 59 5.07 -2.36 10.85
CA HIS A 59 4.52 -1.05 11.19
C HIS A 59 5.33 -0.30 12.25
N VAL A 60 5.98 -1.03 13.16
CA VAL A 60 6.78 -0.44 14.26
C VAL A 60 8.25 -0.66 14.00
N VAL A 61 9.01 0.42 14.03
CA VAL A 61 10.46 0.40 13.80
C VAL A 61 11.19 1.21 14.88
N ASP A 62 12.42 0.82 15.14
CA ASP A 62 13.34 1.60 15.96
C ASP A 62 14.12 2.55 15.05
N LEU A 63 13.76 3.84 15.04
CA LEU A 63 14.40 4.85 14.22
C LEU A 63 15.61 5.45 14.94
N LYS A 64 16.79 5.24 14.38
CA LYS A 64 18.04 5.79 14.89
C LYS A 64 18.40 7.05 14.12
N ILE A 65 18.42 8.19 14.82
CA ILE A 65 18.84 9.50 14.27
C ILE A 65 20.07 9.95 15.03
N GLY A 66 21.26 9.81 14.41
CA GLY A 66 22.52 10.03 15.09
C GLY A 66 22.70 9.06 16.27
N GLU A 67 22.80 9.58 17.49
CA GLU A 67 22.92 8.77 18.72
C GLU A 67 21.56 8.43 19.37
N ASN A 68 20.50 9.13 18.97
CA ASN A 68 19.17 8.95 19.53
C ASN A 68 18.40 7.86 18.81
N THR A 69 17.83 6.91 19.57
CA THR A 69 16.92 5.89 19.05
C THR A 69 15.54 6.14 19.62
N SER A 70 14.54 6.19 18.77
CA SER A 70 13.13 6.38 19.15
C SER A 70 12.26 5.33 18.49
N LYS A 71 11.23 4.85 19.21
CA LYS A 71 10.20 3.98 18.64
C LYS A 71 9.21 4.80 17.86
N VAL A 72 9.02 4.41 16.60
CA VAL A 72 8.11 5.10 15.67
C VAL A 72 7.24 4.09 14.94
N ILE A 73 6.05 4.55 14.55
CA ILE A 73 5.16 3.82 13.65
C ILE A 73 5.28 4.41 12.26
N ILE A 74 5.34 3.57 11.25
CA ILE A 74 5.17 3.94 9.86
C ILE A 74 3.70 4.27 9.65
N ARG A 75 3.38 5.55 9.47
CA ARG A 75 2.01 6.01 9.28
C ARG A 75 1.57 5.93 7.83
N GLU A 76 2.45 6.37 6.95
CA GLU A 76 2.22 6.38 5.52
C GLU A 76 3.52 6.12 4.77
N ALA A 77 3.45 5.31 3.73
CA ALA A 77 4.53 5.11 2.78
C ALA A 77 4.03 5.38 1.37
N GLN A 78 4.62 6.36 0.71
CA GLN A 78 4.29 6.71 -0.68
C GLN A 78 5.18 5.92 -1.62
N TRP A 79 4.55 5.17 -2.52
CA TRP A 79 5.22 4.37 -3.52
C TRP A 79 5.26 5.09 -4.88
N ASN A 80 6.18 4.67 -5.73
CA ASN A 80 6.14 5.04 -7.13
C ASN A 80 4.94 4.34 -7.83
N VAL A 81 4.62 4.75 -9.07
CA VAL A 81 3.49 4.21 -9.85
C VAL A 81 3.57 2.69 -10.07
N PHE A 82 4.78 2.14 -10.09
CA PHE A 82 5.04 0.71 -10.30
C PHE A 82 5.18 -0.09 -9.01
N PHE A 83 5.01 0.52 -7.85
CA PHE A 83 5.20 -0.10 -6.53
C PHE A 83 6.56 -0.78 -6.33
N THR A 84 7.60 -0.29 -7.02
CA THR A 84 8.96 -0.83 -6.92
C THR A 84 9.83 -0.08 -5.91
N GLU A 85 9.56 1.21 -5.69
CA GLU A 85 10.36 2.08 -4.84
C GLU A 85 9.48 2.94 -3.94
N VAL A 86 9.89 3.10 -2.70
CA VAL A 86 9.28 4.04 -1.77
C VAL A 86 9.80 5.46 -2.07
N LEU A 87 8.89 6.42 -2.16
CA LEU A 87 9.22 7.82 -2.45
C LEU A 87 9.28 8.68 -1.19
N HIS A 88 8.46 8.40 -0.21
CA HIS A 88 8.35 9.15 1.04
C HIS A 88 7.83 8.26 2.15
N VAL A 89 8.26 8.49 3.38
CA VAL A 89 7.73 7.80 4.55
C VAL A 89 7.46 8.79 5.67
N ASP A 90 6.28 8.67 6.24
CA ASP A 90 5.87 9.43 7.42
C ASP A 90 5.89 8.54 8.65
N PHE A 91 6.64 8.99 9.66
CA PHE A 91 6.79 8.32 10.94
C PHE A 91 6.09 9.10 12.04
N GLN A 92 5.36 8.40 12.87
CA GLN A 92 4.77 8.94 14.07
C GLN A 92 5.48 8.37 15.30
N ARG A 93 6.02 9.25 16.14
CA ARG A 93 6.54 8.83 17.46
C ARG A 93 5.40 8.37 18.34
N VAL A 94 5.58 7.25 18.98
CA VAL A 94 4.56 6.67 19.85
C VAL A 94 5.17 6.19 21.16
N ASP A 95 4.36 6.29 22.22
CA ASP A 95 4.63 5.59 23.44
C ASP A 95 4.30 4.11 23.26
N PRO A 96 5.15 3.18 23.70
CA PRO A 96 4.88 1.74 23.59
C PRO A 96 3.53 1.31 24.18
N GLU A 97 3.09 1.97 25.26
CA GLU A 97 1.85 1.68 25.97
C GLU A 97 0.63 2.46 25.41
N ALA A 98 0.85 3.36 24.48
CA ALA A 98 -0.25 4.12 23.87
C ALA A 98 -1.06 3.24 22.90
N ARG A 99 -2.38 3.45 22.91
CA ARG A 99 -3.26 2.88 21.88
C ARG A 99 -3.20 3.74 20.64
N VAL A 100 -3.04 3.09 19.51
CA VAL A 100 -2.97 3.74 18.19
C VAL A 100 -3.93 3.11 17.22
N ASP A 101 -4.50 3.93 16.35
CA ASP A 101 -5.27 3.46 15.21
C ASP A 101 -4.31 3.26 14.03
N ILE A 102 -4.23 2.05 13.49
CA ILE A 102 -3.38 1.71 12.37
C ILE A 102 -4.14 0.90 11.32
N GLU A 103 -3.79 1.08 10.06
CA GLU A 103 -4.32 0.29 8.96
C GLU A 103 -3.42 -0.92 8.73
N VAL A 104 -4.02 -2.11 8.79
CA VAL A 104 -3.33 -3.38 8.59
C VAL A 104 -3.90 -4.09 7.38
N ASP A 105 -3.02 -4.65 6.56
CA ASP A 105 -3.40 -5.37 5.34
C ASP A 105 -4.05 -6.71 5.67
N VAL A 106 -5.14 -7.03 4.94
CA VAL A 106 -5.80 -8.33 4.99
C VAL A 106 -5.34 -9.17 3.82
N VAL A 107 -4.70 -10.29 4.12
CA VAL A 107 -4.12 -11.18 3.12
C VAL A 107 -4.86 -12.53 3.11
N PRO A 108 -5.51 -12.89 1.99
CA PRO A 108 -6.11 -14.20 1.84
C PRO A 108 -5.01 -15.27 1.76
N ARG A 109 -5.14 -16.34 2.55
CA ARG A 109 -4.19 -17.46 2.58
C ARG A 109 -4.84 -18.75 2.11
N GLY A 110 -4.26 -19.35 1.10
CA GLY A 110 -4.73 -20.61 0.50
C GLY A 110 -5.21 -20.41 -0.94
N VAL A 111 -5.66 -21.51 -1.53
CA VAL A 111 -6.18 -21.53 -2.90
C VAL A 111 -7.67 -21.86 -2.82
N VAL A 112 -8.49 -21.07 -3.49
CA VAL A 112 -9.92 -21.35 -3.64
C VAL A 112 -10.09 -22.49 -4.64
N GLY A 113 -10.81 -23.56 -4.26
CA GLY A 113 -10.96 -24.74 -5.10
C GLY A 113 -11.79 -24.48 -6.34
N ARG A 114 -12.87 -23.70 -6.25
CA ARG A 114 -13.75 -23.28 -7.36
C ARG A 114 -14.27 -21.88 -7.10
N GLY A 115 -14.46 -21.11 -8.18
CA GLY A 115 -14.94 -19.73 -8.10
C GLY A 115 -13.82 -18.68 -8.15
N VAL A 116 -14.22 -17.43 -8.08
CA VAL A 116 -13.36 -16.25 -8.07
C VAL A 116 -13.44 -15.60 -6.70
N LEU A 117 -12.29 -15.38 -6.09
CA LEU A 117 -12.17 -14.64 -4.84
C LEU A 117 -12.27 -13.14 -5.14
N GLU A 118 -13.25 -12.50 -4.57
CA GLU A 118 -13.39 -11.04 -4.56
C GLU A 118 -13.03 -10.51 -3.18
N GLN A 119 -12.06 -9.63 -3.12
CA GLN A 119 -11.67 -8.95 -1.89
C GLN A 119 -12.27 -7.53 -1.90
N LEU A 120 -13.23 -7.28 -1.01
CA LEU A 120 -13.92 -6.00 -0.87
C LEU A 120 -13.15 -5.04 0.04
N VAL A 121 -12.49 -5.57 1.07
CA VAL A 121 -11.71 -4.80 2.03
C VAL A 121 -10.29 -5.32 2.04
N HIS A 122 -9.35 -4.47 1.59
CA HIS A 122 -7.92 -4.79 1.54
C HIS A 122 -7.21 -4.39 2.83
N LYS A 123 -7.68 -3.34 3.53
CA LYS A 123 -7.09 -2.80 4.75
C LYS A 123 -8.15 -2.63 5.82
N ILE A 124 -7.77 -2.93 7.05
CA ILE A 124 -8.64 -2.77 8.22
C ILE A 124 -7.97 -1.87 9.24
N THR A 125 -8.71 -0.88 9.73
CA THR A 125 -8.24 -0.03 10.82
C THR A 125 -8.43 -0.75 12.16
N LEU A 126 -7.32 -1.00 12.83
CA LEU A 126 -7.27 -1.60 14.15
C LEU A 126 -6.85 -0.56 15.20
N ASN A 127 -7.54 -0.56 16.33
CA ASN A 127 -7.10 0.16 17.53
C ASN A 127 -6.41 -0.83 18.47
N CYS A 128 -5.10 -0.74 18.59
CA CYS A 128 -4.28 -1.65 19.42
C CYS A 128 -3.12 -0.92 20.10
N LEU A 129 -2.48 -1.62 21.03
CA LEU A 129 -1.24 -1.11 21.64
C LEU A 129 -0.10 -1.15 20.63
N ALA A 130 0.76 -0.14 20.64
CA ALA A 130 1.83 0.03 19.67
C ALA A 130 2.76 -1.20 19.57
N TYR A 131 2.98 -1.94 20.65
CA TYR A 131 3.84 -3.14 20.65
C TYR A 131 3.13 -4.42 20.19
N GLN A 132 1.79 -4.39 19.99
CA GLN A 132 0.97 -5.55 19.57
C GLN A 132 0.40 -5.41 18.17
N ILE A 133 0.91 -4.48 17.39
CA ILE A 133 0.46 -4.29 16.01
C ILE A 133 0.86 -5.52 15.18
N PRO A 134 -0.11 -6.22 14.55
CA PRO A 134 0.19 -7.31 13.66
C PRO A 134 0.74 -6.78 12.32
N GLU A 135 1.62 -7.54 11.68
CA GLU A 135 2.13 -7.19 10.34
C GLU A 135 1.03 -7.30 9.28
N ARG A 136 0.19 -8.31 9.39
CA ARG A 136 -0.93 -8.60 8.49
C ARG A 136 -1.99 -9.42 9.19
N ILE A 137 -3.22 -9.41 8.67
CA ILE A 137 -4.30 -10.30 9.09
C ILE A 137 -4.48 -11.36 8.02
N GLU A 138 -4.20 -12.62 8.36
CA GLU A 138 -4.36 -13.74 7.43
C GLU A 138 -5.76 -14.32 7.51
N VAL A 139 -6.43 -14.46 6.35
CA VAL A 139 -7.74 -15.08 6.22
C VAL A 139 -7.62 -16.38 5.45
N LYS A 140 -8.00 -17.50 6.08
CA LYS A 140 -7.94 -18.82 5.44
C LYS A 140 -9.11 -18.97 4.46
N VAL A 141 -8.80 -18.99 3.15
CA VAL A 141 -9.82 -19.11 2.09
C VAL A 141 -9.96 -20.51 1.50
N GLY A 142 -9.05 -21.44 1.85
CA GLY A 142 -9.00 -22.77 1.25
C GLY A 142 -10.20 -23.69 1.56
N LEU A 143 -11.00 -23.37 2.59
CA LEU A 143 -12.17 -24.15 3.00
C LEU A 143 -13.50 -23.52 2.54
N LEU A 144 -13.45 -22.33 1.95
CA LEU A 144 -14.64 -21.60 1.54
C LEU A 144 -15.19 -22.12 0.21
N LYS A 145 -16.51 -22.09 0.08
CA LYS A 145 -17.27 -22.53 -1.09
C LYS A 145 -17.80 -21.32 -1.88
N ILE A 146 -18.26 -21.58 -3.10
CA ILE A 146 -18.96 -20.58 -3.92
C ILE A 146 -20.19 -20.08 -3.16
N GLY A 147 -20.32 -18.77 -3.02
CA GLY A 147 -21.37 -18.08 -2.29
C GLY A 147 -21.03 -17.74 -0.85
N ASP A 148 -19.94 -18.29 -0.30
CA ASP A 148 -19.50 -17.95 1.06
C ASP A 148 -18.92 -16.53 1.09
N SER A 149 -19.12 -15.86 2.23
CA SER A 149 -18.54 -14.56 2.56
C SER A 149 -17.88 -14.60 3.92
N VAL A 150 -16.77 -13.90 4.06
CA VAL A 150 -16.07 -13.73 5.34
C VAL A 150 -16.34 -12.32 5.85
N HIS A 151 -16.81 -12.22 7.07
CA HIS A 151 -17.10 -10.97 7.76
C HIS A 151 -15.95 -10.54 8.66
N VAL A 152 -15.96 -9.27 9.10
CA VAL A 152 -14.98 -8.75 10.05
C VAL A 152 -14.98 -9.54 11.36
N SER A 153 -16.15 -10.05 11.80
CA SER A 153 -16.29 -10.93 12.99
C SER A 153 -15.47 -12.22 12.92
N ASP A 154 -15.21 -12.72 11.71
CA ASP A 154 -14.54 -14.01 11.49
C ASP A 154 -13.02 -13.88 11.43
N LEU A 155 -12.52 -12.65 11.50
CA LEU A 155 -11.09 -12.36 11.45
C LEU A 155 -10.41 -12.69 12.77
N VAL A 156 -9.27 -13.33 12.67
CA VAL A 156 -8.40 -13.59 13.83
C VAL A 156 -7.60 -12.32 14.14
N VAL A 157 -8.12 -11.52 15.08
CA VAL A 157 -7.48 -10.28 15.53
C VAL A 157 -6.64 -10.58 16.77
N PRO A 158 -5.43 -10.00 16.93
CA PRO A 158 -4.62 -10.16 18.14
C PRO A 158 -5.35 -9.70 19.42
N ASN A 159 -5.01 -10.32 20.53
CA ASN A 159 -5.61 -9.99 21.82
C ASN A 159 -5.42 -8.51 22.17
N GLY A 160 -6.52 -7.82 22.47
CA GLY A 160 -6.52 -6.41 22.84
C GLY A 160 -6.65 -5.41 21.68
N ALA A 161 -6.66 -5.87 20.43
CA ALA A 161 -6.97 -5.02 19.29
C ALA A 161 -8.48 -4.97 19.04
N VAL A 162 -8.98 -3.78 18.69
CA VAL A 162 -10.39 -3.53 18.37
C VAL A 162 -10.48 -3.06 16.93
N CYS A 163 -11.31 -3.74 16.12
CA CYS A 163 -11.57 -3.30 14.77
C CYS A 163 -12.52 -2.10 14.77
N ARG A 164 -12.25 -1.10 13.94
CA ARG A 164 -13.10 0.08 13.76
C ARG A 164 -14.25 -0.15 12.78
N LEU A 165 -14.14 -1.17 11.93
CA LEU A 165 -15.21 -1.53 10.99
C LEU A 165 -16.32 -2.27 11.71
N PRO A 166 -17.58 -2.18 11.23
CA PRO A 166 -18.68 -2.94 11.76
C PRO A 166 -18.43 -4.45 11.59
N ALA A 167 -18.86 -5.25 12.57
CA ALA A 167 -18.66 -6.69 12.58
C ALA A 167 -19.27 -7.41 11.38
N ASP A 168 -20.38 -6.87 10.84
CA ASP A 168 -21.12 -7.40 9.70
C ASP A 168 -20.53 -7.06 8.34
N ALA A 169 -19.49 -6.20 8.28
CA ALA A 169 -18.87 -5.84 7.02
C ALA A 169 -18.24 -7.06 6.35
N VAL A 170 -18.51 -7.26 5.07
CA VAL A 170 -17.95 -8.33 4.26
C VAL A 170 -16.55 -7.95 3.83
N VAL A 171 -15.58 -8.78 4.15
CA VAL A 171 -14.17 -8.60 3.82
C VAL A 171 -13.81 -9.30 2.52
N LEU A 172 -14.23 -10.56 2.41
CA LEU A 172 -13.97 -11.42 1.26
C LEU A 172 -15.26 -12.13 0.84
N ARG A 173 -15.42 -12.39 -0.44
CA ARG A 173 -16.53 -13.16 -1.00
C ARG A 173 -16.07 -14.05 -2.14
N ILE A 174 -16.68 -15.23 -2.27
CA ILE A 174 -16.41 -16.12 -3.39
C ILE A 174 -17.62 -16.15 -4.32
N HIS A 175 -17.39 -15.75 -5.56
CA HIS A 175 -18.38 -15.80 -6.63
C HIS A 175 -18.14 -16.97 -7.56
N GLU A 176 -19.22 -17.40 -8.22
CA GLU A 176 -19.10 -18.28 -9.37
C GLU A 176 -18.39 -17.54 -10.51
N ALA A 177 -17.40 -18.18 -11.14
CA ALA A 177 -16.77 -17.63 -12.33
C ALA A 177 -17.83 -17.55 -13.44
N LYS A 178 -18.37 -16.37 -13.71
CA LYS A 178 -19.13 -16.13 -14.93
C LYS A 178 -18.17 -16.29 -16.09
N ASN A 179 -18.31 -17.36 -16.89
CA ASN A 179 -17.75 -17.41 -18.22
C ASN A 179 -18.37 -16.24 -19.00
N VAL A 180 -17.63 -15.17 -19.11
CA VAL A 180 -17.90 -14.18 -20.13
C VAL A 180 -17.50 -14.88 -21.42
N GLU A 181 -18.47 -15.51 -22.10
CA GLU A 181 -18.29 -15.86 -23.50
C GLU A 181 -17.93 -14.56 -24.21
N ILE A 182 -16.67 -14.43 -24.57
CA ILE A 182 -16.23 -13.40 -25.49
C ILE A 182 -16.91 -13.81 -26.80
N VAL A 183 -18.08 -13.25 -27.07
CA VAL A 183 -18.71 -13.31 -28.36
C VAL A 183 -17.72 -12.58 -29.28
N HIS A 184 -16.85 -13.36 -29.91
CA HIS A 184 -16.16 -12.88 -31.12
C HIS A 184 -17.24 -12.53 -32.11
N ALA A 185 -17.70 -11.28 -32.08
CA ALA A 185 -18.42 -10.69 -33.19
C ALA A 185 -17.43 -10.74 -34.35
N SER A 186 -17.59 -11.80 -35.15
CA SER A 186 -16.99 -11.90 -36.47
C SER A 186 -17.55 -10.72 -37.29
N ALA A 187 -16.89 -9.58 -37.20
CA ALA A 187 -17.11 -8.48 -38.12
C ALA A 187 -16.60 -8.94 -39.48
N VAL A 188 -17.52 -9.53 -40.22
CA VAL A 188 -17.41 -9.71 -41.67
C VAL A 188 -17.23 -8.33 -42.26
N GLY A 189 -16.08 -8.12 -42.87
CA GLY A 189 -15.82 -7.21 -43.96
C GLY A 189 -16.39 -5.78 -43.85
N ALA A 190 -15.57 -4.86 -43.38
CA ALA A 190 -15.59 -3.50 -43.83
C ALA A 190 -14.14 -3.10 -44.14
N GLU A 191 -13.78 -3.12 -45.37
CA GLU A 191 -12.57 -2.51 -45.92
C GLU A 191 -12.58 -1.02 -45.55
N PRO A 192 -11.48 -0.46 -45.02
CA PRO A 192 -11.40 0.99 -44.85
C PRO A 192 -11.22 1.66 -46.22
N GLU A 193 -12.24 2.43 -46.66
CA GLU A 193 -12.11 3.34 -47.78
C GLU A 193 -10.97 4.33 -47.53
N VAL A 194 -9.96 4.26 -48.39
CA VAL A 194 -8.88 5.23 -48.48
C VAL A 194 -9.43 6.50 -49.15
N ILE A 195 -9.70 7.53 -48.35
CA ILE A 195 -10.03 8.86 -48.89
C ILE A 195 -8.77 9.42 -49.56
N GLY A 196 -8.77 9.33 -50.90
CA GLY A 196 -7.74 9.90 -51.75
C GLY A 196 -7.64 11.42 -51.60
N LYS A 197 -6.45 11.89 -51.32
CA LYS A 197 -6.06 13.29 -51.25
C LYS A 197 -6.19 13.92 -52.65
N LYS A 198 -7.18 14.77 -52.84
CA LYS A 198 -7.38 15.53 -54.06
C LYS A 198 -6.29 16.61 -54.17
N LYS A 199 -5.44 16.46 -55.17
CA LYS A 199 -4.46 17.43 -55.63
C LYS A 199 -5.22 18.55 -56.35
N SER A 200 -5.19 19.76 -55.83
CA SER A 200 -5.57 20.95 -56.59
C SER A 200 -4.32 21.58 -57.19
N GLU A 201 -4.16 21.34 -58.47
CA GLU A 201 -3.47 22.22 -59.43
C GLU A 201 -4.39 23.40 -59.69
N ASP A 202 -3.81 24.52 -59.80
CA ASP A 202 -4.09 25.71 -60.64
C ASP A 202 -3.54 26.91 -59.86
N GLY A 203 -2.77 27.76 -60.42
CA GLY A 203 -2.58 28.20 -61.76
C GLY A 203 -2.26 29.67 -61.68
N ASP A 204 -1.20 30.01 -62.28
CA ASP A 204 -0.73 31.27 -62.81
C ASP A 204 -1.60 32.52 -62.69
N ALA A 205 -0.83 33.60 -62.61
CA ALA A 205 -0.97 34.89 -63.28
C ALA A 205 -1.13 36.12 -62.32
N GLU A 206 -0.19 36.91 -62.37
CA GLU A 206 0.19 38.30 -62.60
C GLU A 206 0.92 38.96 -61.45
#